data_57beca37ca66f1c85e96b74ad905d8c5
#
_entry.id   57beca37ca66f1c85e96b74ad905d8c5
#
_cell.length_a   1.000
_cell.length_b   1.000
_cell.length_c   1.000
_cell.angle_alpha   90.00
_cell.angle_beta   90.00
_cell.angle_gamma   90.00
#
_symmetry.space_group_name_H-M   'P 1'
#
loop_
_entity.id
_entity.type
_entity.pdbx_description
1 polymer ?
#
loop_
_entity_poly.entity_id
_entity_poly.type
_entity_poly.pdbx_seq_one_letter_code
_entity_poly.pdbx_strand_id
1 'polypeptide(L)'
;MSSYQTIGAGQNLQYMIPKGKKVVQLGEFTEGDKRFLYKDFDALYLGNITNMTVNTYQDETITSHDLLQMLFQIEELYENGEMNYSEKDQMLKLAFRSYTGSDQFTLNKLYKLKSVVVQASRMVLQAVGRMCRTFVKSPNIYLFVESELLEK
;
A
#
# COMPACT_ATOMS: atom_id res chain seq x y z
N MET A 1 -5.13 0.75 14.70
CA MET A 1 -4.56 0.98 13.36
C MET A 1 -4.82 -0.28 12.55
N SER A 2 -5.44 -0.14 11.39
CA SER A 2 -5.60 -1.26 10.47
C SER A 2 -4.47 -1.19 9.45
N SER A 3 -3.81 -2.30 9.19
CA SER A 3 -2.80 -2.35 8.14
C SER A 3 -3.47 -2.26 6.76
N TYR A 4 -2.75 -1.78 5.78
CA TYR A 4 -3.17 -1.73 4.39
C TYR A 4 -3.70 -3.09 3.89
N GLN A 5 -3.07 -4.19 4.25
CA GLN A 5 -3.49 -5.55 3.93
C GLN A 5 -4.87 -5.90 4.51
N THR A 6 -5.20 -5.40 5.70
CA THR A 6 -6.50 -5.61 6.34
C THR A 6 -7.62 -4.80 5.67
N ILE A 7 -7.32 -3.62 5.15
CA ILE A 7 -8.25 -2.79 4.38
C ILE A 7 -8.59 -3.46 3.03
N GLY A 8 -7.66 -4.26 2.49
CA GLY A 8 -7.84 -5.09 1.30
C GLY A 8 -9.02 -6.07 1.39
N ALA A 9 -9.36 -6.57 2.56
CA ALA A 9 -10.26 -7.68 2.80
C ALA A 9 -11.78 -7.35 2.83
N GLY A 10 -12.23 -6.28 2.20
CA GLY A 10 -13.68 -6.04 2.00
C GLY A 10 -14.41 -5.30 3.12
N GLN A 11 -13.75 -4.91 4.20
CA GLN A 11 -14.38 -4.17 5.28
C GLN A 11 -14.62 -2.69 4.89
N ASN A 12 -15.81 -2.20 5.16
CA ASN A 12 -16.12 -0.77 5.07
C ASN A 12 -15.63 -0.09 6.35
N LEU A 13 -14.64 0.77 6.22
CA LEU A 13 -14.09 1.55 7.32
C LEU A 13 -14.93 2.81 7.51
N GLN A 14 -16.01 2.68 8.26
CA GLN A 14 -16.98 3.74 8.51
C GLN A 14 -17.13 3.95 10.01
N TYR A 15 -17.45 5.18 10.39
CA TYR A 15 -17.79 5.50 11.75
C TYR A 15 -18.93 6.49 11.84
N MET A 16 -19.66 6.48 12.96
CA MET A 16 -20.77 7.41 13.19
C MET A 16 -20.23 8.84 13.28
N ILE A 17 -20.91 9.77 12.61
CA ILE A 17 -20.51 11.17 12.55
C ILE A 17 -20.60 11.79 13.95
N PRO A 18 -19.50 12.31 14.50
CA PRO A 18 -19.54 13.03 15.78
C PRO A 18 -20.36 14.31 15.67
N LYS A 19 -21.11 14.63 16.74
CA LYS A 19 -21.91 15.87 16.80
C LYS A 19 -21.01 17.10 16.59
N GLY A 20 -21.45 18.01 15.71
CA GLY A 20 -20.76 19.27 15.45
C GLY A 20 -19.56 19.17 14.48
N LYS A 21 -19.26 17.99 13.93
CA LYS A 21 -18.19 17.87 12.93
C LYS A 21 -18.66 18.40 11.57
N LYS A 22 -17.81 19.22 10.95
CA LYS A 22 -18.07 19.74 9.61
C LYS A 22 -17.94 18.61 8.58
N VAL A 23 -18.98 18.39 7.79
CA VAL A 23 -19.05 17.33 6.78
C VAL A 23 -19.56 17.89 5.45
N VAL A 24 -19.21 17.21 4.37
CA VAL A 24 -19.76 17.42 3.03
C VAL A 24 -20.70 16.27 2.72
N GLN A 25 -21.92 16.57 2.31
CA GLN A 25 -22.91 15.58 1.91
C GLN A 25 -22.94 15.48 0.38
N LEU A 26 -22.92 14.25 -0.12
CA LEU A 26 -23.02 13.94 -1.53
C LEU A 26 -24.41 13.35 -1.81
N GLY A 27 -25.23 14.08 -2.55
CA GLY A 27 -26.61 13.69 -2.87
C GLY A 27 -27.65 14.34 -1.99
N GLU A 28 -28.94 14.06 -2.28
CA GLU A 28 -30.06 14.60 -1.58
C GLU A 28 -30.27 13.89 -0.23
N PHE A 29 -30.42 14.68 0.82
CA PHE A 29 -30.70 14.19 2.16
C PHE A 29 -32.20 13.84 2.29
N THR A 30 -32.45 12.61 2.73
CA THR A 30 -33.80 12.17 3.12
C THR A 30 -33.77 11.91 4.63
N GLU A 31 -34.73 12.51 5.35
CA GLU A 31 -34.81 12.35 6.80
C GLU A 31 -35.03 10.88 7.17
N GLY A 32 -34.23 10.38 8.12
CA GLY A 32 -34.22 8.97 8.53
C GLY A 32 -33.36 8.05 7.70
N ASP A 33 -32.70 8.51 6.65
CA ASP A 33 -31.79 7.68 5.84
C ASP A 33 -30.48 7.38 6.59
N LYS A 34 -30.33 6.13 6.96
CA LYS A 34 -29.15 5.64 7.70
C LYS A 34 -27.82 5.84 6.96
N ARG A 35 -27.84 6.02 5.62
CA ARG A 35 -26.63 6.28 4.82
C ARG A 35 -25.93 7.59 5.20
N PHE A 36 -26.65 8.53 5.80
CA PHE A 36 -26.12 9.81 6.25
C PHE A 36 -25.66 9.82 7.72
N LEU A 37 -25.79 8.70 8.44
CA LEU A 37 -25.32 8.58 9.83
C LEU A 37 -23.84 8.23 9.93
N TYR A 38 -23.27 7.67 8.88
CA TYR A 38 -21.90 7.18 8.84
C TYR A 38 -21.09 7.90 7.79
N LYS A 39 -19.82 8.08 8.08
CA LYS A 39 -18.84 8.61 7.13
C LYS A 39 -17.60 7.70 7.09
N ASP A 40 -16.86 7.79 6.00
CA ASP A 40 -15.56 7.14 5.86
C ASP A 40 -14.51 7.79 6.77
N PHE A 41 -13.39 7.11 7.02
CA PHE A 41 -12.27 7.68 7.76
C PHE A 41 -11.70 8.91 7.07
N ASP A 42 -11.15 9.82 7.86
CA ASP A 42 -10.59 11.09 7.38
C ASP A 42 -9.12 10.97 6.95
N ALA A 43 -8.47 9.89 7.35
CA ALA A 43 -7.05 9.71 7.14
C ALA A 43 -6.71 8.25 6.82
N LEU A 44 -5.75 8.07 5.93
CA LEU A 44 -5.19 6.78 5.55
C LEU A 44 -3.66 6.86 5.65
N TYR A 45 -3.06 5.93 6.36
CA TYR A 45 -1.63 5.72 6.34
C TYR A 45 -1.29 4.63 5.31
N LEU A 46 -0.57 5.02 4.28
CA LEU A 46 0.00 4.14 3.28
C LEU A 46 1.42 3.83 3.73
N GLY A 47 1.58 2.73 4.43
CA GLY A 47 2.90 2.20 4.78
C GLY A 47 3.58 1.59 3.54
N ASN A 48 4.37 0.58 3.77
CA ASN A 48 5.03 -0.14 2.68
C ASN A 48 3.98 -0.72 1.70
N ILE A 49 3.99 -0.26 0.45
CA ILE A 49 2.96 -0.59 -0.55
C ILE A 49 3.29 -1.92 -1.25
N THR A 50 4.38 -2.57 -0.90
CA THR A 50 4.74 -3.88 -1.42
C THR A 50 4.47 -4.97 -0.39
N ASN A 51 4.13 -6.16 -0.85
CA ASN A 51 4.06 -7.35 0.00
C ASN A 51 5.44 -7.86 0.42
N MET A 52 6.52 -7.20 -0.01
CA MET A 52 7.86 -7.55 0.42
C MET A 52 8.09 -7.12 1.87
N THR A 53 8.29 -8.09 2.74
CA THR A 53 8.52 -7.89 4.17
C THR A 53 9.99 -7.89 4.56
N VAL A 54 10.90 -8.08 3.61
CA VAL A 54 12.34 -8.00 3.87
C VAL A 54 12.70 -6.59 4.29
N ASN A 55 13.33 -6.49 5.44
CA ASN A 55 13.77 -5.20 5.98
C ASN A 55 14.96 -4.68 5.15
N THR A 56 14.66 -3.80 4.19
CA THR A 56 15.65 -3.21 3.28
C THR A 56 16.29 -1.93 3.82
N TYR A 57 15.96 -1.56 5.06
CA TYR A 57 16.38 -0.29 5.67
C TYR A 57 17.68 -0.40 6.49
N GLN A 58 18.28 -1.58 6.58
CA GLN A 58 19.49 -1.75 7.37
C GLN A 58 20.73 -1.74 6.46
N ASP A 59 21.72 -0.94 6.85
CA ASP A 59 23.08 -0.95 6.28
C ASP A 59 23.85 -2.27 6.59
N GLU A 60 23.14 -3.27 7.08
CA GLU A 60 23.70 -4.57 7.45
C GLU A 60 23.81 -5.49 6.24
N THR A 61 24.84 -6.30 6.26
CA THR A 61 25.05 -7.36 5.25
C THR A 61 23.87 -8.33 5.27
N ILE A 62 23.29 -8.58 4.09
CA ILE A 62 22.19 -9.51 3.91
C ILE A 62 22.64 -10.90 4.35
N THR A 63 21.90 -11.52 5.26
CA THR A 63 22.15 -12.89 5.72
C THR A 63 21.62 -13.91 4.71
N SER A 64 22.04 -15.18 4.83
CA SER A 64 21.49 -16.26 4.00
C SER A 64 19.97 -16.44 4.22
N HIS A 65 19.48 -16.14 5.42
CA HIS A 65 18.05 -16.18 5.72
C HIS A 65 17.29 -15.07 4.98
N ASP A 66 17.83 -13.85 4.97
CA ASP A 66 17.23 -12.73 4.25
C ASP A 66 17.21 -12.99 2.74
N LEU A 67 18.29 -13.57 2.20
CA LEU A 67 18.32 -13.97 0.79
C LEU A 67 17.21 -14.98 0.47
N LEU A 68 17.03 -16.01 1.29
CA LEU A 68 15.96 -16.98 1.10
C LEU A 68 14.57 -16.32 1.14
N GLN A 69 14.34 -15.42 2.08
CA GLN A 69 13.07 -14.67 2.14
C GLN A 69 12.86 -13.83 0.88
N MET A 70 13.90 -13.14 0.39
CA MET A 70 13.83 -12.38 -0.86
C MET A 70 13.47 -13.28 -2.05
N LEU A 71 14.12 -14.43 -2.17
CA LEU A 71 13.85 -15.37 -3.28
C LEU A 71 12.40 -15.86 -3.26
N PHE A 72 11.89 -16.26 -2.10
CA PHE A 72 10.49 -16.69 -1.97
C PHE A 72 9.51 -15.57 -2.29
N GLN A 73 9.76 -14.35 -1.83
CA GLN A 73 8.89 -13.21 -2.10
C GLN A 73 8.90 -12.80 -3.57
N ILE A 74 10.06 -12.83 -4.24
CA ILE A 74 10.16 -12.57 -5.69
C ILE A 74 9.37 -13.63 -6.46
N GLU A 75 9.47 -14.90 -6.05
CA GLU A 75 8.70 -15.99 -6.66
C GLU A 75 7.20 -15.77 -6.46
N GLU A 76 6.76 -15.43 -5.25
CA GLU A 76 5.37 -15.17 -4.94
C GLU A 76 4.82 -14.00 -5.78
N LEU A 77 5.55 -12.90 -5.92
CA LEU A 77 5.13 -11.76 -6.77
C LEU A 77 4.98 -12.17 -8.24
N TYR A 78 5.84 -13.06 -8.72
CA TYR A 78 5.77 -13.59 -10.08
C TYR A 78 4.57 -14.52 -10.26
N GLU A 79 4.37 -15.48 -9.36
CA GLU A 79 3.24 -16.43 -9.41
C GLU A 79 1.87 -15.72 -9.27
N ASN A 80 1.81 -14.65 -8.49
CA ASN A 80 0.62 -13.81 -8.34
C ASN A 80 0.39 -12.86 -9.54
N GLY A 81 1.28 -12.86 -10.54
CA GLY A 81 1.17 -11.98 -11.71
C GLY A 81 1.47 -10.50 -11.43
N GLU A 82 2.09 -10.21 -10.29
CA GLU A 82 2.51 -8.84 -9.90
C GLU A 82 3.82 -8.43 -10.58
N MET A 83 4.53 -9.37 -11.16
CA MET A 83 5.83 -9.20 -11.81
C MET A 83 5.91 -10.07 -13.06
N ASN A 84 6.52 -9.57 -14.13
CA ASN A 84 6.79 -10.37 -15.31
C ASN A 84 8.12 -11.14 -15.20
N TYR A 85 8.35 -12.08 -16.10
CA TYR A 85 9.55 -12.92 -16.07
C TYR A 85 10.86 -12.13 -16.14
N SER A 86 10.94 -11.10 -16.98
CA SER A 86 12.14 -10.27 -17.12
C SER A 86 12.44 -9.49 -15.83
N GLU A 87 11.41 -8.99 -15.17
CA GLU A 87 11.52 -8.29 -13.90
C GLU A 87 11.91 -9.24 -12.77
N LYS A 88 11.35 -10.46 -12.76
CA LYS A 88 11.75 -11.53 -11.85
C LYS A 88 13.25 -11.82 -11.96
N ASP A 89 13.75 -12.04 -13.18
CA ASP A 89 15.17 -12.32 -13.42
C ASP A 89 16.08 -11.17 -12.94
N GLN A 90 15.68 -9.92 -13.18
CA GLN A 90 16.39 -8.75 -12.67
C GLN A 90 16.43 -8.71 -11.14
N MET A 91 15.30 -8.99 -10.48
CA MET A 91 15.23 -9.00 -9.02
C MET A 91 16.01 -10.12 -8.38
N LEU A 92 15.99 -11.32 -8.98
CA LEU A 92 16.83 -12.44 -8.52
C LEU A 92 18.32 -12.10 -8.62
N LYS A 93 18.76 -11.54 -9.75
CA LYS A 93 20.15 -11.09 -9.90
C LYS A 93 20.52 -10.01 -8.88
N LEU A 94 19.61 -9.08 -8.59
CA LEU A 94 19.84 -8.07 -7.58
C LEU A 94 19.94 -8.66 -6.18
N ALA A 95 19.07 -9.60 -5.81
CA ALA A 95 19.13 -10.28 -4.51
C ALA A 95 20.47 -10.99 -4.29
N PHE A 96 20.96 -11.72 -5.29
CA PHE A 96 22.27 -12.37 -5.23
C PHE A 96 23.43 -11.39 -5.15
N ARG A 97 23.40 -10.29 -5.92
CA ARG A 97 24.43 -9.24 -5.85
C ARG A 97 24.45 -8.57 -4.47
N SER A 98 23.29 -8.36 -3.89
CA SER A 98 23.18 -7.78 -2.55
C SER A 98 23.74 -8.72 -1.49
N TYR A 99 23.49 -10.02 -1.62
CA TYR A 99 24.06 -11.04 -0.72
C TYR A 99 25.58 -11.13 -0.82
N THR A 100 26.14 -10.97 -2.02
CA THR A 100 27.61 -10.97 -2.23
C THR A 100 28.28 -9.64 -1.92
N GLY A 101 27.51 -8.62 -1.47
CA GLY A 101 28.02 -7.27 -1.20
C GLY A 101 28.40 -6.47 -2.44
N SER A 102 28.05 -6.96 -3.65
CA SER A 102 28.37 -6.26 -4.92
C SER A 102 27.35 -5.16 -5.25
N ASP A 103 26.21 -5.17 -4.63
CA ASP A 103 25.12 -4.21 -4.83
C ASP A 103 24.26 -4.13 -3.56
N GLN A 104 23.33 -3.17 -3.49
CA GLN A 104 22.40 -3.03 -2.38
C GLN A 104 20.97 -3.21 -2.87
N PHE A 105 20.23 -4.10 -2.21
CA PHE A 105 18.79 -4.23 -2.44
C PHE A 105 18.09 -3.07 -1.76
N THR A 106 17.43 -2.22 -2.55
CA THR A 106 16.67 -1.09 -2.04
C THR A 106 15.26 -1.10 -2.61
N LEU A 107 14.29 -0.62 -1.85
CA LEU A 107 12.92 -0.41 -2.33
C LEU A 107 12.87 0.45 -3.59
N ASN A 108 13.81 1.39 -3.72
CA ASN A 108 13.95 2.22 -4.90
C ASN A 108 14.18 1.43 -6.18
N LYS A 109 14.90 0.32 -6.12
CA LYS A 109 15.13 -0.55 -7.28
C LYS A 109 13.89 -1.37 -7.62
N LEU A 110 13.14 -1.81 -6.61
CA LEU A 110 11.87 -2.50 -6.79
C LEU A 110 10.84 -1.58 -7.47
N TYR A 111 10.69 -0.34 -7.00
CA TYR A 111 9.76 0.63 -7.61
C TYR A 111 10.17 1.16 -8.99
N LYS A 112 11.34 0.79 -9.51
CA LYS A 112 11.69 1.02 -10.93
C LYS A 112 11.05 0.00 -11.86
N LEU A 113 10.56 -1.12 -11.34
CA LEU A 113 9.88 -2.13 -12.13
C LEU A 113 8.47 -1.68 -12.46
N LYS A 114 8.13 -1.63 -13.74
CA LYS A 114 6.84 -1.13 -14.22
C LYS A 114 5.66 -1.90 -13.64
N SER A 115 5.74 -3.22 -13.57
CA SER A 115 4.67 -4.07 -13.04
C SER A 115 4.43 -3.78 -11.56
N VAL A 116 5.49 -3.63 -10.76
CA VAL A 116 5.41 -3.31 -9.33
C VAL A 116 4.76 -1.94 -9.11
N VAL A 117 5.15 -0.93 -9.90
CA VAL A 117 4.54 0.41 -9.83
C VAL A 117 3.06 0.36 -10.18
N VAL A 118 2.67 -0.36 -11.23
CA VAL A 118 1.26 -0.50 -11.63
C VAL A 118 0.47 -1.17 -10.51
N GLN A 119 0.98 -2.25 -9.93
CA GLN A 119 0.31 -2.95 -8.83
C GLN A 119 0.20 -2.06 -7.59
N ALA A 120 1.27 -1.40 -7.17
CA ALA A 120 1.26 -0.46 -6.06
C ALA A 120 0.23 0.67 -6.28
N SER A 121 0.18 1.22 -7.49
CA SER A 121 -0.81 2.25 -7.86
C SER A 121 -2.25 1.73 -7.75
N ARG A 122 -2.53 0.51 -8.23
CA ARG A 122 -3.86 -0.13 -8.08
C ARG A 122 -4.24 -0.26 -6.62
N MET A 123 -3.31 -0.70 -5.79
CA MET A 123 -3.54 -0.87 -4.36
C MET A 123 -3.84 0.49 -3.69
N VAL A 124 -3.08 1.54 -3.99
CA VAL A 124 -3.36 2.90 -3.48
C VAL A 124 -4.74 3.38 -3.92
N LEU A 125 -5.06 3.25 -5.20
CA LEU A 125 -6.37 3.65 -5.73
C LEU A 125 -7.51 2.89 -5.07
N GLN A 126 -7.35 1.60 -4.82
CA GLN A 126 -8.36 0.80 -4.10
C GLN A 126 -8.52 1.26 -2.66
N ALA A 127 -7.43 1.56 -1.96
CA ALA A 127 -7.46 2.05 -0.58
C ALA A 127 -8.16 3.42 -0.49
N VAL A 128 -7.79 4.36 -1.37
CA VAL A 128 -8.44 5.67 -1.45
C VAL A 128 -9.92 5.54 -1.84
N GLY A 129 -10.24 4.69 -2.82
CA GLY A 129 -11.61 4.43 -3.25
C GLY A 129 -12.49 3.88 -2.12
N ARG A 130 -11.91 3.15 -1.16
CA ARG A 130 -12.65 2.66 0.02
C ARG A 130 -12.96 3.76 1.02
N MET A 131 -12.14 4.82 1.07
CA MET A 131 -12.43 6.01 1.88
C MET A 131 -13.46 6.94 1.22
N CYS A 132 -13.94 6.61 0.04
CA CYS A 132 -14.87 7.42 -0.72
C CYS A 132 -16.22 6.73 -0.95
N ARG A 133 -16.64 5.80 -0.10
CA ARG A 133 -17.85 4.98 -0.31
C ARG A 133 -19.11 5.56 0.31
N THR A 134 -19.01 6.34 1.39
CA THR A 134 -20.18 6.92 2.05
C THR A 134 -20.65 8.18 1.34
N PHE A 135 -21.92 8.54 1.59
CA PHE A 135 -22.51 9.79 1.10
C PHE A 135 -22.05 11.01 1.91
N VAL A 136 -21.45 10.80 3.08
CA VAL A 136 -20.95 11.86 3.94
C VAL A 136 -19.44 11.80 4.02
N LYS A 137 -18.78 12.91 3.72
CA LYS A 137 -17.34 13.04 3.66
C LYS A 137 -16.82 14.09 4.63
N SER A 138 -15.59 13.98 5.04
CA SER A 138 -14.86 15.14 5.54
C SER A 138 -14.49 16.07 4.38
N PRO A 139 -14.37 17.38 4.64
CA PRO A 139 -13.93 18.35 3.62
C PRO A 139 -12.55 18.00 3.05
N ASN A 140 -11.71 17.39 3.87
CA ASN A 140 -10.37 16.94 3.49
C ASN A 140 -10.17 15.46 3.86
N ILE A 141 -9.46 14.74 3.01
CA ILE A 141 -8.95 13.40 3.26
C ILE A 141 -7.43 13.51 3.32
N TYR A 142 -6.83 12.98 4.39
CA TYR A 142 -5.39 13.02 4.61
C TYR A 142 -4.77 11.68 4.26
N LEU A 143 -3.77 11.71 3.38
CA LEU A 143 -2.96 10.55 3.05
C LEU A 143 -1.57 10.73 3.66
N PHE A 144 -1.21 9.84 4.57
CA PHE A 144 0.12 9.78 5.15
C PHE A 144 0.92 8.71 4.41
N VAL A 145 2.05 9.09 3.87
CA VAL A 145 2.95 8.20 3.12
C VAL A 145 4.35 8.29 3.72
N GLU A 146 5.11 7.22 3.57
CA GLU A 146 6.54 7.23 3.91
C GLU A 146 7.29 8.26 3.05
N SER A 147 8.25 8.97 3.65
CA SER A 147 9.04 10.02 2.97
C SER A 147 9.74 9.48 1.72
N GLU A 148 10.20 8.24 1.77
CA GLU A 148 10.86 7.56 0.66
C GLU A 148 9.99 7.36 -0.57
N LEU A 149 8.66 7.39 -0.42
CA LEU A 149 7.71 7.33 -1.54
C LEU A 149 7.49 8.69 -2.22
N LEU A 150 7.88 9.79 -1.56
CA LEU A 150 7.68 11.16 -2.05
C LEU A 150 8.89 11.70 -2.82
N GLU A 151 10.07 11.07 -2.67
CA GLU A 151 11.33 11.55 -3.28
C GLU A 151 11.55 11.06 -4.73
N LYS A 152 10.48 10.77 -5.46
CA LYS A 152 10.58 10.23 -6.83
C LYS A 152 9.78 11.02 -7.85
#